data_70b46c4de786a2f67bb36a817968e2b2
#
_entry.id   70b46c4de786a2f67bb36a817968e2b2
#
_cell.length_a   1.000
_cell.length_b   1.000
_cell.length_c   1.000
_cell.angle_alpha   90.00
_cell.angle_beta   90.00
_cell.angle_gamma   90.00
#
_symmetry.space_group_name_H-M   'P 1'
#
loop_
_entity.id
_entity.type
_entity.pdbx_description
1 polymer ?
#
loop_
_entity_poly.entity_id
_entity_poly.type
_entity_poly.pdbx_seq_one_letter_code
_entity_poly.pdbx_strand_id
1 'polypeptide(L)'
;TQLKVLNGIDEDLARAYTRLINQMRSALVGTYPAFEHVLRGQMIHRKWILHLLAKYGGPTKIRRIGKTRLAAFARSHKARNPEPVIDAMLAAIHGQTVSIAGAEYAELGVAMSAKDALAKLEHRKEIEAQVLKLIQDIPQTEILLSMPGIGPRSAAQILMTVGDMSDLPDAAHLASYAGLSPVSYTHLTLQTKRIVKI
;
A
#
# COMPACT_ATOMS: atom_id res chain seq x y z
N THR A 1 24.51 2.95 8.82
CA THR A 1 23.75 3.97 9.58
C THR A 1 22.81 4.77 8.68
N GLN A 2 23.27 5.29 7.53
CA GLN A 2 22.45 6.08 6.59
C GLN A 2 21.25 5.27 6.04
N LEU A 3 21.48 4.06 5.60
CA LEU A 3 20.45 3.17 5.06
C LEU A 3 19.34 2.88 6.10
N LYS A 4 19.74 2.66 7.38
CA LYS A 4 18.78 2.46 8.48
C LYS A 4 17.87 3.68 8.70
N VAL A 5 18.44 4.89 8.60
CA VAL A 5 17.67 6.14 8.71
C VAL A 5 16.67 6.27 7.57
N LEU A 6 17.09 6.06 6.31
CA LEU A 6 16.22 6.13 5.15
C LEU A 6 15.08 5.09 5.21
N ASN A 7 15.40 3.88 5.65
CA ASN A 7 14.38 2.84 5.83
C ASN A 7 13.35 3.22 6.90
N GLY A 8 13.80 3.78 8.03
CA GLY A 8 12.89 4.28 9.07
C GLY A 8 11.96 5.38 8.54
N ILE A 9 12.50 6.32 7.75
CA ILE A 9 11.68 7.36 7.11
C ILE A 9 10.65 6.75 6.15
N ASP A 10 11.04 5.76 5.30
CA ASP A 10 10.09 5.11 4.39
C ASP A 10 8.98 4.37 5.14
N GLU A 11 9.29 3.69 6.25
CA GLU A 11 8.31 3.03 7.10
C GLU A 11 7.31 4.02 7.71
N ASP A 12 7.79 5.16 8.21
CA ASP A 12 6.93 6.20 8.75
C ASP A 12 6.01 6.81 7.68
N LEU A 13 6.53 7.04 6.48
CA LEU A 13 5.75 7.48 5.32
C LEU A 13 4.69 6.43 4.93
N ALA A 14 5.03 5.14 4.96
CA ALA A 14 4.10 4.05 4.67
C ALA A 14 2.96 3.98 5.70
N ARG A 15 3.29 4.10 7.00
CA ARG A 15 2.29 4.15 8.09
C ARG A 15 1.39 5.37 7.96
N ALA A 16 1.98 6.55 7.67
CA ALA A 16 1.21 7.78 7.44
C ALA A 16 0.26 7.65 6.24
N TYR A 17 0.73 7.08 5.13
CA TYR A 17 -0.09 6.80 3.97
C TYR A 17 -1.27 5.88 4.31
N THR A 18 -1.03 4.77 5.00
CA THR A 18 -2.08 3.84 5.42
C THR A 18 -3.12 4.51 6.31
N ARG A 19 -2.68 5.37 7.24
CA ARG A 19 -3.57 6.16 8.10
C ARG A 19 -4.48 7.08 7.28
N LEU A 20 -3.93 7.79 6.29
CA LEU A 20 -4.70 8.67 5.40
C LEU A 20 -5.74 7.91 4.58
N ILE A 21 -5.38 6.73 4.04
CA ILE A 21 -6.34 5.85 3.35
C ILE A 21 -7.49 5.44 4.28
N ASN A 22 -7.18 5.03 5.51
CA ASN A 22 -8.20 4.63 6.48
C ASN A 22 -9.10 5.81 6.89
N GLN A 23 -8.56 7.02 7.04
CA GLN A 23 -9.35 8.23 7.28
C GLN A 23 -10.32 8.52 6.14
N MET A 24 -9.86 8.47 4.89
CA MET A 24 -10.73 8.64 3.71
C MET A 24 -11.86 7.60 3.70
N ARG A 25 -11.52 6.32 3.94
CA ARG A 25 -12.51 5.24 3.98
C ARG A 25 -13.54 5.46 5.08
N SER A 26 -13.11 5.80 6.29
CA SER A 26 -14.00 6.08 7.41
C SER A 26 -14.97 7.23 7.09
N ALA A 27 -14.48 8.32 6.50
CA ALA A 27 -15.31 9.45 6.10
C ALA A 27 -16.34 9.04 5.01
N LEU A 28 -15.91 8.25 4.03
CA LEU A 28 -16.78 7.77 2.94
C LEU A 28 -17.81 6.74 3.44
N VAL A 29 -17.44 5.82 4.33
CA VAL A 29 -18.38 4.87 4.94
C VAL A 29 -19.50 5.60 5.67
N GLY A 30 -19.16 6.65 6.42
CA GLY A 30 -20.13 7.45 7.17
C GLY A 30 -21.06 8.28 6.30
N THR A 31 -20.67 8.63 5.07
CA THR A 31 -21.43 9.56 4.20
C THR A 31 -21.95 8.90 2.92
N TYR A 32 -21.17 8.02 2.30
CA TYR A 32 -21.43 7.39 1.01
C TYR A 32 -20.99 5.92 0.99
N PRO A 33 -21.63 5.03 1.76
CA PRO A 33 -21.20 3.63 1.92
C PRO A 33 -21.17 2.84 0.60
N ALA A 34 -22.15 3.07 -0.30
CA ALA A 34 -22.17 2.40 -1.60
C ALA A 34 -20.98 2.83 -2.49
N PHE A 35 -20.60 4.10 -2.45
CA PHE A 35 -19.44 4.61 -3.17
C PHE A 35 -18.12 4.07 -2.57
N GLU A 36 -18.00 4.03 -1.24
CA GLU A 36 -16.84 3.41 -0.59
C GLU A 36 -16.70 1.94 -0.97
N HIS A 37 -17.81 1.21 -1.07
CA HIS A 37 -17.80 -0.19 -1.46
C HIS A 37 -17.14 -0.41 -2.83
N VAL A 38 -17.36 0.47 -3.81
CA VAL A 38 -16.70 0.43 -5.12
C VAL A 38 -15.18 0.67 -4.99
N LEU A 39 -14.77 1.46 -4.00
CA LEU A 39 -13.34 1.79 -3.77
C LEU A 39 -12.61 0.80 -2.86
N ARG A 40 -13.24 -0.28 -2.41
CA ARG A 40 -12.63 -1.25 -1.49
C ARG A 40 -11.37 -1.92 -2.05
N GLY A 41 -10.57 -2.46 -1.12
CA GLY A 41 -9.36 -3.21 -1.43
C GLY A 41 -8.32 -2.35 -2.14
N GLN A 42 -7.77 -2.85 -3.22
CA GLN A 42 -6.70 -2.17 -3.97
C GLN A 42 -7.19 -0.98 -4.81
N MET A 43 -8.50 -0.80 -4.96
CA MET A 43 -9.04 0.25 -5.82
C MET A 43 -8.71 1.66 -5.30
N ILE A 44 -8.88 1.91 -4.00
CA ILE A 44 -8.58 3.21 -3.38
C ILE A 44 -7.10 3.59 -3.48
N HIS A 45 -6.20 2.60 -3.60
CA HIS A 45 -4.75 2.82 -3.73
C HIS A 45 -4.33 3.19 -5.17
N ARG A 46 -5.21 3.07 -6.16
CA ARG A 46 -4.88 3.45 -7.54
C ARG A 46 -4.66 4.97 -7.63
N LYS A 47 -3.53 5.38 -8.21
CA LYS A 47 -3.15 6.80 -8.29
C LYS A 47 -4.23 7.67 -8.91
N TRP A 48 -4.88 7.23 -9.98
CA TRP A 48 -5.94 8.00 -10.60
C TRP A 48 -7.16 8.22 -9.71
N ILE A 49 -7.50 7.25 -8.83
CA ILE A 49 -8.55 7.40 -7.79
C ILE A 49 -8.12 8.45 -6.76
N LEU A 50 -6.88 8.38 -6.27
CA LEU A 50 -6.38 9.39 -5.34
C LEU A 50 -6.38 10.79 -5.96
N HIS A 51 -5.98 10.93 -7.23
CA HIS A 51 -6.08 12.21 -7.94
C HIS A 51 -7.53 12.66 -8.13
N LEU A 52 -8.45 11.74 -8.38
CA LEU A 52 -9.89 12.03 -8.49
C LEU A 52 -10.41 12.57 -7.15
N LEU A 53 -10.15 11.87 -6.05
CA LEU A 53 -10.57 12.29 -4.71
C LEU A 53 -9.87 13.60 -4.28
N ALA A 54 -8.59 13.77 -4.57
CA ALA A 54 -7.86 15.01 -4.28
C ALA A 54 -8.44 16.24 -4.99
N LYS A 55 -8.94 16.04 -6.22
CA LYS A 55 -9.51 17.14 -7.03
C LYS A 55 -10.95 17.43 -6.69
N TYR A 56 -11.77 16.39 -6.50
CA TYR A 56 -13.22 16.54 -6.38
C TYR A 56 -13.76 16.25 -4.99
N GLY A 57 -12.99 15.60 -4.13
CA GLY A 57 -13.35 15.26 -2.75
C GLY A 57 -14.21 14.03 -2.63
N GLY A 58 -15.34 14.00 -3.35
CA GLY A 58 -16.27 12.88 -3.21
C GLY A 58 -17.46 12.93 -4.17
N PRO A 59 -18.48 12.10 -3.89
CA PRO A 59 -19.64 11.87 -4.74
C PRO A 59 -20.39 13.10 -5.18
N THR A 60 -20.55 14.12 -4.33
CA THR A 60 -21.32 15.34 -4.66
C THR A 60 -20.78 16.05 -5.90
N LYS A 61 -19.46 16.22 -5.98
CA LYS A 61 -18.83 16.85 -7.14
C LYS A 61 -18.64 15.88 -8.29
N ILE A 62 -18.32 14.62 -8.03
CA ILE A 62 -18.13 13.57 -9.04
C ILE A 62 -19.42 13.39 -9.86
N ARG A 63 -20.59 13.40 -9.21
CA ARG A 63 -21.90 13.31 -9.86
C ARG A 63 -22.12 14.36 -10.96
N ARG A 64 -21.57 15.59 -10.75
CA ARG A 64 -21.75 16.73 -11.67
C ARG A 64 -20.86 16.68 -12.90
N ILE A 65 -19.81 15.86 -12.88
CA ILE A 65 -18.78 15.85 -13.94
C ILE A 65 -19.27 15.09 -15.18
N GLY A 66 -20.00 14.01 -14.99
CA GLY A 66 -20.45 13.12 -16.04
C GLY A 66 -19.37 12.11 -16.49
N LYS A 67 -19.84 10.99 -17.08
CA LYS A 67 -19.03 9.83 -17.43
C LYS A 67 -17.85 10.15 -18.36
N THR A 68 -18.11 10.88 -19.43
CA THR A 68 -17.10 11.21 -20.47
C THR A 68 -15.90 11.95 -19.89
N ARG A 69 -16.16 12.98 -19.06
CA ARG A 69 -15.10 13.79 -18.44
C ARG A 69 -14.34 12.99 -17.37
N LEU A 70 -15.03 12.12 -16.62
CA LEU A 70 -14.38 11.21 -15.67
C LEU A 70 -13.46 10.22 -16.37
N ALA A 71 -13.89 9.66 -17.49
CA ALA A 71 -13.06 8.75 -18.28
C ALA A 71 -11.82 9.44 -18.85
N ALA A 72 -11.98 10.66 -19.39
CA ALA A 72 -10.87 11.47 -19.87
C ALA A 72 -9.88 11.79 -18.74
N PHE A 73 -10.39 12.18 -17.56
CA PHE A 73 -9.58 12.42 -16.37
C PHE A 73 -8.83 11.17 -15.92
N ALA A 74 -9.49 10.03 -15.86
CA ALA A 74 -8.84 8.78 -15.46
C ALA A 74 -7.71 8.40 -16.43
N ARG A 75 -7.94 8.53 -17.75
CA ARG A 75 -6.93 8.23 -18.77
C ARG A 75 -5.74 9.19 -18.71
N SER A 76 -5.95 10.50 -18.44
CA SER A 76 -4.85 11.44 -18.24
C SER A 76 -3.95 11.10 -17.05
N HIS A 77 -4.48 10.35 -16.07
CA HIS A 77 -3.73 9.79 -14.94
C HIS A 77 -3.33 8.32 -15.14
N LYS A 78 -3.18 7.90 -16.41
CA LYS A 78 -2.70 6.56 -16.80
C LYS A 78 -3.58 5.40 -16.28
N ALA A 79 -4.88 5.63 -16.09
CA ALA A 79 -5.82 4.56 -15.78
C ALA A 79 -5.99 3.63 -16.98
N ARG A 80 -5.80 2.33 -16.75
CA ARG A 80 -6.07 1.30 -17.75
C ARG A 80 -7.52 0.83 -17.59
N ASN A 81 -8.32 0.95 -18.64
CA ASN A 81 -9.74 0.54 -18.67
C ASN A 81 -10.54 1.07 -17.46
N PRO A 82 -10.72 2.40 -17.31
CA PRO A 82 -11.39 2.99 -16.15
C PRO A 82 -12.92 2.91 -16.21
N GLU A 83 -13.50 2.61 -17.38
CA GLU A 83 -14.93 2.67 -17.67
C GLU A 83 -15.78 1.82 -16.70
N PRO A 84 -15.48 0.54 -16.45
CA PRO A 84 -16.28 -0.28 -15.54
C PRO A 84 -16.32 0.27 -14.11
N VAL A 85 -15.18 0.82 -13.66
CA VAL A 85 -15.08 1.43 -12.32
C VAL A 85 -15.89 2.71 -12.25
N ILE A 86 -15.82 3.55 -13.30
CA ILE A 86 -16.59 4.80 -13.39
C ILE A 86 -18.09 4.50 -13.42
N ASP A 87 -18.51 3.48 -14.16
CA ASP A 87 -19.92 3.07 -14.21
C ASP A 87 -20.42 2.60 -12.83
N ALA A 88 -19.63 1.78 -12.14
CA ALA A 88 -19.95 1.35 -10.79
C ALA A 88 -20.00 2.53 -9.79
N MET A 89 -19.04 3.48 -9.90
CA MET A 89 -19.04 4.68 -9.05
C MET A 89 -20.27 5.55 -9.30
N LEU A 90 -20.64 5.81 -10.55
CA LEU A 90 -21.83 6.60 -10.89
C LEU A 90 -23.12 5.89 -10.48
N ALA A 91 -23.22 4.58 -10.67
CA ALA A 91 -24.35 3.79 -10.19
C ALA A 91 -24.51 3.87 -8.67
N ALA A 92 -23.41 3.74 -7.92
CA ALA A 92 -23.41 3.87 -6.47
C ALA A 92 -23.84 5.27 -6.00
N ILE A 93 -23.37 6.33 -6.70
CA ILE A 93 -23.73 7.71 -6.40
C ILE A 93 -25.21 7.99 -6.68
N HIS A 94 -25.74 7.48 -7.80
CA HIS A 94 -27.15 7.68 -8.17
C HIS A 94 -28.10 6.82 -7.33
N GLY A 95 -27.67 5.66 -6.89
CA GLY A 95 -28.47 4.77 -6.03
C GLY A 95 -28.60 5.26 -4.60
N GLN A 96 -27.79 6.21 -4.15
CA GLN A 96 -27.91 6.76 -2.80
C GLN A 96 -29.00 7.82 -2.75
N THR A 97 -30.09 7.52 -2.05
CA THR A 97 -31.25 8.40 -1.88
C THR A 97 -31.16 9.26 -0.60
N VAL A 98 -30.38 8.83 0.38
CA VAL A 98 -30.21 9.53 1.66
C VAL A 98 -29.09 10.54 1.57
N SER A 99 -29.38 11.81 1.90
CA SER A 99 -28.40 12.87 2.07
C SER A 99 -28.08 13.04 3.56
N ILE A 100 -26.79 13.01 3.88
CA ILE A 100 -26.31 13.18 5.25
C ILE A 100 -25.84 14.62 5.43
N ALA A 101 -26.34 15.29 6.49
CA ALA A 101 -25.91 16.63 6.82
C ALA A 101 -24.38 16.65 7.08
N GLY A 102 -23.69 17.63 6.53
CA GLY A 102 -22.23 17.74 6.67
C GLY A 102 -21.41 16.85 5.72
N ALA A 103 -22.02 16.12 4.80
CA ALA A 103 -21.31 15.29 3.83
C ALA A 103 -20.26 16.09 3.01
N GLU A 104 -20.51 17.35 2.72
CA GLU A 104 -19.57 18.23 2.02
C GLU A 104 -18.28 18.51 2.80
N TYR A 105 -18.36 18.58 4.14
CA TYR A 105 -17.17 18.71 5.01
C TYR A 105 -16.38 17.40 5.07
N ALA A 106 -17.08 16.27 5.08
CA ALA A 106 -16.42 14.96 4.97
C ALA A 106 -15.68 14.82 3.64
N GLU A 107 -16.30 15.24 2.52
CA GLU A 107 -15.66 15.26 1.20
C GLU A 107 -14.46 16.20 1.14
N LEU A 108 -14.50 17.35 1.84
CA LEU A 108 -13.34 18.23 1.99
C LEU A 108 -12.18 17.51 2.70
N GLY A 109 -12.47 16.81 3.81
CA GLY A 109 -11.49 16.00 4.53
C GLY A 109 -10.91 14.88 3.66
N VAL A 110 -11.75 14.22 2.84
CA VAL A 110 -11.30 13.22 1.87
C VAL A 110 -10.35 13.83 0.83
N ALA A 111 -10.67 15.03 0.31
CA ALA A 111 -9.80 15.72 -0.65
C ALA A 111 -8.43 16.07 -0.06
N MET A 112 -8.40 16.56 1.17
CA MET A 112 -7.15 16.88 1.89
C MET A 112 -6.33 15.60 2.11
N SER A 113 -6.94 14.56 2.67
CA SER A 113 -6.26 13.29 2.91
C SER A 113 -5.74 12.63 1.64
N ALA A 114 -6.46 12.76 0.51
CA ALA A 114 -6.02 12.24 -0.78
C ALA A 114 -4.80 13.00 -1.34
N LYS A 115 -4.76 14.34 -1.17
CA LYS A 115 -3.58 15.15 -1.54
C LYS A 115 -2.35 14.74 -0.71
N ASP A 116 -2.54 14.61 0.60
CA ASP A 116 -1.46 14.20 1.50
C ASP A 116 -0.98 12.77 1.19
N ALA A 117 -1.90 11.85 0.86
CA ALA A 117 -1.55 10.49 0.46
C ALA A 117 -0.70 10.48 -0.83
N LEU A 118 -1.05 11.29 -1.83
CA LEU A 118 -0.25 11.46 -3.04
C LEU A 118 1.15 12.02 -2.73
N ALA A 119 1.25 13.03 -1.87
CA ALA A 119 2.53 13.59 -1.44
C ALA A 119 3.40 12.52 -0.74
N LYS A 120 2.80 11.69 0.15
CA LYS A 120 3.54 10.59 0.78
C LYS A 120 4.07 9.58 -0.24
N LEU A 121 3.31 9.27 -1.29
CA LEU A 121 3.77 8.39 -2.36
C LEU A 121 4.95 8.98 -3.15
N GLU A 122 4.97 10.28 -3.39
CA GLU A 122 6.12 10.92 -4.07
C GLU A 122 7.36 10.96 -3.16
N HIS A 123 7.23 11.34 -1.89
CA HIS A 123 8.34 11.27 -0.92
C HIS A 123 8.91 9.86 -0.81
N ARG A 124 8.07 8.82 -0.83
CA ARG A 124 8.54 7.43 -0.81
C ARG A 124 9.35 7.06 -2.06
N LYS A 125 9.05 7.62 -3.23
CA LYS A 125 9.88 7.43 -4.42
C LYS A 125 11.22 8.14 -4.31
N GLU A 126 11.23 9.35 -3.71
CA GLU A 126 12.47 10.08 -3.47
C GLU A 126 13.40 9.28 -2.54
N ILE A 127 12.85 8.74 -1.44
CA ILE A 127 13.60 7.86 -0.52
C ILE A 127 14.10 6.61 -1.25
N GLU A 128 13.26 5.97 -2.07
CA GLU A 128 13.66 4.79 -2.86
C GLU A 128 14.84 5.08 -3.79
N ALA A 129 14.85 6.25 -4.42
CA ALA A 129 15.97 6.69 -5.26
C ALA A 129 17.26 6.92 -4.44
N GLN A 130 17.15 7.47 -3.22
CA GLN A 130 18.31 7.63 -2.33
C GLN A 130 18.83 6.27 -1.82
N VAL A 131 17.92 5.38 -1.45
CA VAL A 131 18.26 4.00 -1.05
C VAL A 131 19.02 3.30 -2.18
N LEU A 132 18.51 3.38 -3.42
CA LEU A 132 19.16 2.75 -4.58
C LEU A 132 20.59 3.26 -4.78
N LYS A 133 20.82 4.57 -4.65
CA LYS A 133 22.16 5.16 -4.74
C LYS A 133 23.13 4.62 -3.68
N LEU A 134 22.64 4.34 -2.47
CA LEU A 134 23.48 3.84 -1.39
C LEU A 134 23.83 2.35 -1.52
N ILE A 135 22.98 1.56 -2.19
CA ILE A 135 23.19 0.11 -2.31
C ILE A 135 23.78 -0.30 -3.65
N GLN A 136 23.78 0.57 -4.68
CA GLN A 136 24.18 0.22 -6.05
C GLN A 136 25.62 -0.29 -6.15
N ASP A 137 26.52 0.16 -5.27
CA ASP A 137 27.93 -0.23 -5.27
C ASP A 137 28.18 -1.54 -4.47
N ILE A 138 27.15 -2.11 -3.88
CA ILE A 138 27.22 -3.37 -3.15
C ILE A 138 27.00 -4.52 -4.15
N PRO A 139 27.94 -5.46 -4.33
CA PRO A 139 27.84 -6.51 -5.36
C PRO A 139 26.56 -7.35 -5.29
N GLN A 140 26.08 -7.65 -4.09
CA GLN A 140 24.86 -8.43 -3.86
C GLN A 140 23.58 -7.72 -4.31
N THR A 141 23.63 -6.40 -4.49
CA THR A 141 22.48 -5.60 -4.91
C THR A 141 21.97 -6.01 -6.29
N GLU A 142 22.86 -6.23 -7.25
CA GLU A 142 22.48 -6.64 -8.60
C GLU A 142 21.73 -7.99 -8.57
N ILE A 143 22.26 -8.94 -7.80
CA ILE A 143 21.63 -10.25 -7.61
C ILE A 143 20.24 -10.10 -6.99
N LEU A 144 20.10 -9.32 -5.91
CA LEU A 144 18.83 -9.10 -5.24
C LEU A 144 17.81 -8.43 -6.15
N LEU A 145 18.21 -7.40 -6.90
CA LEU A 145 17.31 -6.69 -7.81
C LEU A 145 16.90 -7.52 -9.04
N SER A 146 17.67 -8.56 -9.41
CA SER A 146 17.30 -9.50 -10.47
C SER A 146 16.18 -10.46 -10.06
N MET A 147 15.93 -10.61 -8.74
CA MET A 147 14.90 -11.52 -8.23
C MET A 147 13.50 -10.93 -8.41
N PRO A 148 12.52 -11.72 -8.92
CA PRO A 148 11.15 -11.25 -9.04
C PRO A 148 10.55 -10.79 -7.71
N GLY A 149 10.00 -9.56 -7.69
CA GLY A 149 9.35 -8.99 -6.50
C GLY A 149 10.29 -8.30 -5.52
N ILE A 150 11.60 -8.33 -5.72
CA ILE A 150 12.56 -7.57 -4.91
C ILE A 150 12.86 -6.23 -5.58
N GLY A 151 12.43 -5.15 -4.94
CA GLY A 151 12.77 -3.78 -5.32
C GLY A 151 13.86 -3.19 -4.43
N PRO A 152 14.32 -1.94 -4.68
CA PRO A 152 15.40 -1.31 -3.93
C PRO A 152 15.20 -1.31 -2.41
N ARG A 153 13.97 -1.10 -1.93
CA ARG A 153 13.65 -1.11 -0.49
C ARG A 153 13.82 -2.48 0.13
N SER A 154 13.31 -3.52 -0.54
CA SER A 154 13.45 -4.90 -0.06
C SER A 154 14.90 -5.36 -0.09
N ALA A 155 15.64 -5.02 -1.17
CA ALA A 155 17.07 -5.29 -1.27
C ALA A 155 17.84 -4.61 -0.14
N ALA A 156 17.58 -3.31 0.12
CA ALA A 156 18.18 -2.59 1.22
C ALA A 156 17.90 -3.22 2.58
N GLN A 157 16.67 -3.66 2.81
CA GLN A 157 16.28 -4.29 4.07
C GLN A 157 16.97 -5.63 4.27
N ILE A 158 17.11 -6.44 3.21
CA ILE A 158 17.87 -7.68 3.24
C ILE A 158 19.33 -7.39 3.57
N LEU A 159 19.97 -6.46 2.85
CA LEU A 159 21.37 -6.09 3.09
C LEU A 159 21.61 -5.52 4.50
N MET A 160 20.66 -4.77 5.06
CA MET A 160 20.77 -4.30 6.45
C MET A 160 20.64 -5.41 7.49
N THR A 161 19.87 -6.46 7.19
CA THR A 161 19.60 -7.56 8.12
C THR A 161 20.67 -8.64 8.05
N VAL A 162 21.13 -8.94 6.84
CA VAL A 162 22.04 -10.07 6.55
C VAL A 162 23.49 -9.61 6.35
N GLY A 163 23.69 -8.29 6.15
CA GLY A 163 25.00 -7.74 5.82
C GLY A 163 25.44 -8.09 4.40
N ASP A 164 26.73 -8.28 4.21
CA ASP A 164 27.35 -8.68 2.94
C ASP A 164 27.23 -10.18 2.62
N MET A 165 26.50 -10.92 3.46
CA MET A 165 26.30 -12.37 3.37
C MET A 165 27.57 -13.22 3.56
N SER A 166 28.69 -12.63 3.95
CA SER A 166 29.95 -13.37 4.16
C SER A 166 29.85 -14.42 5.28
N ASP A 167 28.98 -14.17 6.26
CA ASP A 167 28.73 -15.07 7.41
C ASP A 167 27.77 -16.22 7.07
N LEU A 168 27.21 -16.25 5.85
CA LEU A 168 26.24 -17.26 5.41
C LEU A 168 26.89 -18.17 4.36
N PRO A 169 27.35 -19.38 4.73
CA PRO A 169 28.10 -20.26 3.85
C PRO A 169 27.26 -20.80 2.68
N ASP A 170 25.94 -20.92 2.85
CA ASP A 170 25.05 -21.44 1.81
C ASP A 170 23.59 -20.97 1.97
N ALA A 171 22.75 -21.33 1.00
CA ALA A 171 21.33 -20.97 0.97
C ALA A 171 20.52 -21.62 2.12
N ALA A 172 20.95 -22.78 2.64
CA ALA A 172 20.27 -23.45 3.75
C ALA A 172 20.43 -22.66 5.05
N HIS A 173 21.62 -22.08 5.28
CA HIS A 173 21.88 -21.20 6.41
C HIS A 173 21.07 -19.92 6.33
N LEU A 174 20.95 -19.32 5.15
CA LEU A 174 20.10 -18.16 4.93
C LEU A 174 18.62 -18.48 5.18
N ALA A 175 18.14 -19.63 4.69
CA ALA A 175 16.76 -20.09 4.92
C ALA A 175 16.49 -20.35 6.42
N SER A 176 17.47 -20.91 7.12
CA SER A 176 17.39 -21.12 8.57
C SER A 176 17.35 -19.80 9.34
N TYR A 177 18.20 -18.85 8.97
CA TYR A 177 18.22 -17.50 9.54
C TYR A 177 16.89 -16.77 9.31
N ALA A 178 16.29 -16.92 8.13
CA ALA A 178 14.96 -16.38 7.79
C ALA A 178 13.79 -17.14 8.45
N GLY A 179 14.05 -18.22 9.21
CA GLY A 179 12.99 -19.03 9.83
C GLY A 179 12.21 -19.90 8.84
N LEU A 180 12.72 -20.09 7.62
CA LEU A 180 12.09 -20.88 6.56
C LEU A 180 12.52 -22.36 6.60
N SER A 181 13.59 -22.68 7.33
CA SER A 181 14.02 -24.07 7.53
C SER A 181 13.14 -24.75 8.57
N PRO A 182 12.66 -25.99 8.33
CA PRO A 182 11.93 -26.73 9.35
C PRO A 182 12.85 -26.98 10.54
N VAL A 183 12.51 -26.41 11.68
CA VAL A 183 13.21 -26.69 12.94
C VAL A 183 12.72 -28.05 13.41
N SER A 184 13.59 -29.06 13.41
CA SER A 184 13.31 -30.37 14.01
C SER A 184 13.24 -30.21 15.52
N TYR A 185 12.06 -29.96 16.07
CA TYR A 185 11.81 -30.00 17.52
C TYR A 185 11.77 -31.44 17.98
N THR A 186 12.93 -32.07 18.11
CA THR A 186 13.04 -33.43 18.65
C THR A 186 12.63 -33.53 20.13
N HIS A 187 12.43 -32.40 20.82
CA HIS A 187 12.10 -32.36 22.24
C HIS A 187 10.61 -32.19 22.59
N LEU A 188 9.72 -31.93 21.64
CA LEU A 188 8.30 -31.68 21.95
C LEU A 188 7.38 -32.92 21.79
N THR A 189 7.86 -34.04 21.27
CA THR A 189 7.03 -35.22 21.03
C THR A 189 6.95 -36.20 22.19
N LEU A 190 7.67 -35.97 23.29
CA LEU A 190 7.76 -36.94 24.40
C LEU A 190 6.81 -36.67 25.58
N GLN A 191 6.14 -35.53 25.67
CA GLN A 191 5.27 -35.23 26.80
C GLN A 191 3.78 -35.48 26.58
N THR A 192 3.32 -35.63 25.35
CA THR A 192 1.88 -35.79 25.04
C THR A 192 1.39 -37.26 25.14
N LYS A 193 2.26 -38.25 25.29
CA LYS A 193 1.85 -39.68 25.42
C LYS A 193 1.52 -40.12 26.84
N ARG A 194 1.57 -39.24 27.84
CA ARG A 194 1.40 -39.64 29.25
C ARG A 194 0.07 -39.22 29.90
N ILE A 195 -0.88 -38.66 29.17
CA ILE A 195 -2.13 -38.15 29.76
C ILE A 195 -3.39 -38.89 29.25
N VAL A 196 -3.27 -40.04 28.61
CA VAL A 196 -4.46 -40.89 28.35
C VAL A 196 -4.18 -42.29 28.88
N LYS A 197 -4.38 -42.48 30.18
CA LYS A 197 -4.78 -43.72 30.82
C LYS A 197 -5.75 -43.36 31.92
N ILE A 198 -7.03 -43.34 31.59
CA ILE A 198 -8.14 -43.67 32.46
C ILE A 198 -8.87 -44.82 31.80
#